data_d1193ace0990f98b6cbe7d09df394ccb
#
_entry.id   d1193ace0990f98b6cbe7d09df394ccb
#
_cell.length_a   1.000
_cell.length_b   1.000
_cell.length_c   1.000
_cell.angle_alpha   90.00
_cell.angle_beta   90.00
_cell.angle_gamma   90.00
#
_symmetry.space_group_name_H-M   'P 1'
#
loop_
_entity.id
_entity.type
_entity.pdbx_description
1 polymer ?
#
loop_
_entity_poly.entity_id
_entity_poly.type
_entity_poly.pdbx_seq_one_letter_code
_entity_poly.pdbx_strand_id
1 'polypeptide(L)'
;MELKIDIATNNFKHGGGTESYTLDLVKGLNRQNITPTVYATKFDHSIPEYAMIEPRLIDQRRTPKKLRSFLFSNRLVQTRKNSTAKLVACHHADYADLLICGGTHLGYLHHMAQKPNLLDRLAIRRNRSNYATAKSIMAHSHMMQHELVGLYGVPPERIQVAPPPQIRNASFHNLEKLLLCAPNTVLPTMKPFSYFHRPATRAKAWNCSPTFSNIPACPSSSPLPVHRFPVR
;
A
#
# COMPACT_ATOMS: atom_id res chain seq x y z
N MET A 1 24.06 -11.97 6.57
CA MET A 1 22.71 -12.54 6.34
C MET A 1 22.19 -11.97 5.02
N GLU A 2 21.91 -12.79 4.04
CA GLU A 2 21.42 -12.33 2.74
C GLU A 2 19.98 -11.81 2.86
N LEU A 3 19.73 -10.58 2.43
CA LEU A 3 18.40 -9.97 2.48
C LEU A 3 17.52 -10.57 1.37
N LYS A 4 16.57 -11.42 1.75
CA LYS A 4 15.56 -11.96 0.82
C LYS A 4 14.31 -11.12 0.83
N ILE A 5 13.83 -10.75 -0.36
CA ILE A 5 12.67 -9.87 -0.55
C ILE A 5 11.60 -10.59 -1.39
N ASP A 6 10.39 -10.61 -0.86
CA ASP A 6 9.18 -11.04 -1.55
C ASP A 6 8.37 -9.80 -1.94
N ILE A 7 7.90 -9.71 -3.18
CA ILE A 7 7.04 -8.63 -3.67
C ILE A 7 5.67 -9.19 -4.00
N ALA A 8 4.61 -8.55 -3.51
CA ALA A 8 3.23 -8.88 -3.85
C ALA A 8 2.62 -7.79 -4.75
N THR A 9 2.16 -8.18 -5.94
CA THR A 9 1.47 -7.30 -6.87
C THR A 9 0.30 -8.01 -7.53
N ASN A 10 -0.65 -7.25 -8.10
CA ASN A 10 -1.76 -7.89 -8.82
C ASN A 10 -1.31 -8.43 -10.18
N ASN A 11 -0.63 -7.61 -10.97
CA ASN A 11 -0.11 -8.00 -12.28
C ASN A 11 1.35 -7.55 -12.39
N PHE A 12 2.18 -8.39 -12.99
CA PHE A 12 3.57 -8.06 -13.30
C PHE A 12 3.70 -7.86 -14.81
N LYS A 13 3.54 -6.62 -15.26
CA LYS A 13 3.55 -6.20 -16.66
C LYS A 13 3.69 -4.69 -16.77
N HIS A 14 3.93 -4.16 -17.95
CA HIS A 14 3.74 -2.72 -18.20
C HIS A 14 2.26 -2.34 -18.06
N GLY A 15 1.96 -1.21 -17.39
CA GLY A 15 0.58 -0.82 -17.13
C GLY A 15 0.44 0.49 -16.35
N GLY A 16 -0.47 0.50 -15.38
CA GLY A 16 -0.73 1.65 -14.53
C GLY A 16 0.36 1.96 -13.49
N GLY A 17 0.05 2.87 -12.57
CA GLY A 17 1.02 3.35 -11.57
C GLY A 17 1.59 2.26 -10.66
N THR A 18 0.76 1.32 -10.21
CA THR A 18 1.19 0.21 -9.36
C THR A 18 2.13 -0.75 -10.08
N GLU A 19 1.78 -1.09 -11.33
CA GLU A 19 2.60 -1.95 -12.17
C GLU A 19 3.96 -1.31 -12.45
N SER A 20 3.98 -0.04 -12.91
CA SER A 20 5.21 0.71 -13.16
C SER A 20 6.08 0.83 -11.91
N TYR A 21 5.47 1.14 -10.75
CA TYR A 21 6.18 1.18 -9.48
C TYR A 21 6.84 -0.17 -9.14
N THR A 22 6.12 -1.28 -9.36
CA THR A 22 6.64 -2.63 -9.09
C THR A 22 7.83 -2.95 -10.00
N LEU A 23 7.77 -2.60 -11.29
CA LEU A 23 8.88 -2.81 -12.24
C LEU A 23 10.10 -1.97 -11.84
N ASP A 24 9.91 -0.71 -11.46
CA ASP A 24 11.00 0.16 -11.02
C ASP A 24 11.63 -0.34 -9.72
N LEU A 25 10.83 -0.86 -8.79
CA LEU A 25 11.30 -1.51 -7.57
C LEU A 25 12.17 -2.72 -7.88
N VAL A 26 11.76 -3.60 -8.79
CA VAL A 26 12.53 -4.77 -9.23
C VAL A 26 13.86 -4.34 -9.87
N LYS A 27 13.84 -3.34 -10.76
CA LYS A 27 15.08 -2.77 -11.34
C LYS A 27 16.03 -2.24 -10.26
N GLY A 28 15.47 -1.53 -9.25
CA GLY A 28 16.24 -0.97 -8.15
C GLY A 28 16.89 -2.06 -7.29
N LEU A 29 16.19 -3.14 -6.98
CA LEU A 29 16.71 -4.28 -6.23
C LEU A 29 17.77 -5.03 -7.03
N ASN A 30 17.53 -5.25 -8.32
CA ASN A 30 18.47 -5.96 -9.19
C ASN A 30 19.79 -5.21 -9.34
N ARG A 31 19.78 -3.86 -9.36
CA ARG A 31 21.02 -3.04 -9.31
C ARG A 31 21.82 -3.24 -8.02
N GLN A 32 21.19 -3.72 -6.96
CA GLN A 32 21.82 -4.06 -5.67
C GLN A 32 22.14 -5.56 -5.56
N ASN A 33 22.08 -6.29 -6.68
CA ASN A 33 22.27 -7.75 -6.76
C ASN A 33 21.25 -8.54 -5.91
N ILE A 34 20.04 -7.99 -5.71
CA ILE A 34 18.95 -8.68 -5.04
C ILE A 34 17.92 -9.12 -6.09
N THR A 35 17.73 -10.43 -6.21
CA THR A 35 16.67 -11.02 -7.05
C THR A 35 15.45 -11.30 -6.18
N PRO A 36 14.34 -10.52 -6.32
CA PRO A 36 13.17 -10.71 -5.49
C PRO A 36 12.29 -11.85 -6.00
N THR A 37 11.61 -12.54 -5.09
CA THR A 37 10.50 -13.42 -5.45
C THR A 37 9.22 -12.59 -5.63
N VAL A 38 8.62 -12.63 -6.82
CA VAL A 38 7.41 -11.84 -7.12
C VAL A 38 6.17 -12.73 -7.17
N TYR A 39 5.20 -12.42 -6.32
CA TYR A 39 3.89 -13.07 -6.27
C TYR A 39 2.88 -12.22 -7.03
N ALA A 40 2.32 -12.76 -8.12
CA ALA A 40 1.33 -12.05 -8.93
C ALA A 40 0.25 -13.00 -9.48
N THR A 41 -0.89 -12.43 -9.90
CA THR A 41 -1.95 -13.21 -10.57
C THR A 41 -1.70 -13.40 -12.06
N LYS A 42 -0.87 -12.54 -12.66
CA LYS A 42 -0.48 -12.59 -14.07
C LYS A 42 0.93 -12.05 -14.24
N PHE A 43 1.67 -12.67 -15.13
CA PHE A 43 3.00 -12.24 -15.58
C PHE A 43 2.99 -12.00 -17.08
N ASP A 44 3.67 -10.94 -17.50
CA ASP A 44 4.03 -10.71 -18.89
C ASP A 44 5.47 -11.20 -19.09
N HIS A 45 5.62 -12.30 -19.82
CA HIS A 45 6.91 -12.93 -20.07
C HIS A 45 7.74 -12.20 -21.12
N SER A 46 7.15 -11.23 -21.82
CA SER A 46 7.83 -10.48 -22.89
C SER A 46 8.65 -9.29 -22.39
N ILE A 47 8.44 -8.86 -21.15
CA ILE A 47 9.15 -7.73 -20.58
C ILE A 47 10.53 -8.13 -20.03
N PRO A 48 11.57 -7.29 -20.16
CA PRO A 48 12.92 -7.61 -19.70
C PRO A 48 13.01 -7.82 -18.19
N GLU A 49 12.17 -7.16 -17.41
CA GLU A 49 12.10 -7.27 -15.96
C GLU A 49 11.69 -8.67 -15.48
N TYR A 50 11.07 -9.47 -16.35
CA TYR A 50 10.73 -10.85 -16.02
C TYR A 50 11.96 -11.73 -15.74
N ALA A 51 13.09 -11.46 -16.40
CA ALA A 51 14.35 -12.14 -16.15
C ALA A 51 15.03 -11.75 -14.81
N MET A 52 14.56 -10.68 -14.15
CA MET A 52 15.13 -10.12 -12.92
C MET A 52 14.46 -10.64 -11.65
N ILE A 53 13.53 -11.60 -11.76
CA ILE A 53 12.69 -12.05 -10.65
C ILE A 53 12.59 -13.57 -10.56
N GLU A 54 12.20 -14.07 -9.38
CA GLU A 54 11.65 -15.41 -9.21
C GLU A 54 10.12 -15.34 -9.24
N PRO A 55 9.44 -15.74 -10.34
CA PRO A 55 8.01 -15.60 -10.45
C PRO A 55 7.25 -16.68 -9.66
N ARG A 56 6.23 -16.27 -8.89
CA ARG A 56 5.31 -17.16 -8.18
C ARG A 56 3.85 -16.79 -8.51
N LEU A 57 3.20 -17.64 -9.30
CA LEU A 57 1.82 -17.41 -9.74
C LEU A 57 0.83 -17.68 -8.60
N ILE A 58 0.00 -16.70 -8.27
CA ILE A 58 -1.18 -16.86 -7.42
C ILE A 58 -2.38 -17.14 -8.33
N ASP A 59 -2.68 -18.43 -8.55
CA ASP A 59 -3.77 -18.82 -9.43
C ASP A 59 -5.14 -18.40 -8.90
N GLN A 60 -5.86 -17.60 -9.69
CA GLN A 60 -7.20 -17.13 -9.38
C GLN A 60 -8.22 -17.43 -10.49
N ARG A 61 -7.92 -18.38 -11.41
CA ARG A 61 -8.77 -18.68 -12.56
C ARG A 61 -10.18 -19.07 -12.15
N ARG A 62 -10.33 -19.86 -11.09
CA ARG A 62 -11.62 -20.34 -10.56
C ARG A 62 -12.30 -19.36 -9.61
N THR A 63 -11.74 -18.14 -9.42
CA THR A 63 -12.27 -17.15 -8.48
C THR A 63 -13.11 -16.10 -9.19
N PRO A 64 -14.36 -15.82 -8.74
CA PRO A 64 -15.16 -14.74 -9.27
C PRO A 64 -14.43 -13.40 -9.17
N LYS A 65 -14.52 -12.56 -10.22
CA LYS A 65 -13.76 -11.29 -10.32
C LYS A 65 -13.89 -10.41 -9.06
N LYS A 66 -15.09 -10.33 -8.46
CA LYS A 66 -15.39 -9.52 -7.26
C LYS A 66 -14.67 -10.00 -5.99
N LEU A 67 -14.30 -11.29 -5.92
CA LEU A 67 -13.64 -11.90 -4.75
C LEU A 67 -12.12 -12.05 -4.92
N ARG A 68 -11.58 -11.82 -6.12
CA ARG A 68 -10.16 -12.06 -6.42
C ARG A 68 -9.22 -11.34 -5.48
N SER A 69 -9.48 -10.07 -5.20
CA SER A 69 -8.60 -9.26 -4.35
C SER A 69 -8.62 -9.68 -2.87
N PHE A 70 -9.71 -10.29 -2.38
CA PHE A 70 -9.77 -10.88 -1.04
C PHE A 70 -9.00 -12.18 -0.97
N LEU A 71 -9.25 -13.06 -1.95
CA LEU A 71 -8.60 -14.36 -1.99
C LEU A 71 -7.12 -14.27 -2.36
N PHE A 72 -6.68 -13.17 -2.99
CA PHE A 72 -5.27 -12.92 -3.25
C PHE A 72 -4.47 -12.87 -1.95
N SER A 73 -4.87 -12.03 -1.00
CA SER A 73 -4.17 -11.89 0.28
C SER A 73 -4.12 -13.21 1.04
N ASN A 74 -5.24 -13.92 1.15
CA ASN A 74 -5.28 -15.20 1.85
C ASN A 74 -4.37 -16.26 1.19
N ARG A 75 -4.39 -16.36 -0.14
CA ARG A 75 -3.51 -17.28 -0.88
C ARG A 75 -2.06 -16.91 -0.76
N LEU A 76 -1.74 -15.61 -0.82
CA LEU A 76 -0.39 -15.11 -0.62
C LEU A 76 0.15 -15.54 0.75
N VAL A 77 -0.61 -15.30 1.83
CA VAL A 77 -0.24 -15.70 3.19
C VAL A 77 0.00 -17.22 3.27
N GLN A 78 -0.88 -18.02 2.68
CA GLN A 78 -0.72 -19.49 2.66
C GLN A 78 0.52 -19.92 1.87
N THR A 79 0.75 -19.33 0.68
CA THR A 79 1.91 -19.67 -0.17
C THR A 79 3.22 -19.27 0.50
N ARG A 80 3.22 -18.20 1.30
CA ARG A 80 4.38 -17.68 2.01
C ARG A 80 4.56 -18.24 3.42
N LYS A 81 3.77 -19.22 3.85
CA LYS A 81 3.79 -19.73 5.24
C LYS A 81 5.19 -20.08 5.77
N ASN A 82 6.07 -20.57 4.92
CA ASN A 82 7.44 -20.95 5.27
C ASN A 82 8.51 -19.94 4.78
N SER A 83 8.09 -18.79 4.23
CA SER A 83 9.04 -17.76 3.78
C SER A 83 9.50 -16.90 4.96
N THR A 84 10.81 -16.73 5.08
CA THR A 84 11.45 -15.78 6.03
C THR A 84 11.79 -14.46 5.37
N ALA A 85 11.55 -14.32 4.06
CA ALA A 85 11.79 -13.11 3.30
C ALA A 85 10.89 -11.95 3.76
N LYS A 86 11.39 -10.71 3.63
CA LYS A 86 10.59 -9.51 3.91
C LYS A 86 9.56 -9.29 2.80
N LEU A 87 8.31 -9.05 3.17
CA LEU A 87 7.22 -8.82 2.21
C LEU A 87 7.03 -7.33 1.93
N VAL A 88 7.26 -6.94 0.68
CA VAL A 88 6.87 -5.64 0.13
C VAL A 88 5.58 -5.80 -0.66
N ALA A 89 4.51 -5.18 -0.20
CA ALA A 89 3.22 -5.24 -0.87
C ALA A 89 2.99 -3.98 -1.71
N CYS A 90 3.04 -4.11 -3.03
CA CYS A 90 2.64 -3.07 -3.98
C CYS A 90 1.14 -3.11 -4.28
N HIS A 91 0.45 -4.12 -3.81
CA HIS A 91 -1.00 -4.31 -3.91
C HIS A 91 -1.53 -4.78 -2.56
N HIS A 92 -2.86 -4.92 -2.44
CA HIS A 92 -3.51 -5.34 -1.20
C HIS A 92 -3.00 -6.69 -0.70
N ALA A 93 -2.27 -6.67 0.42
CA ALA A 93 -1.80 -7.86 1.11
C ALA A 93 -1.80 -7.64 2.62
N ASP A 94 -2.25 -8.65 3.37
CA ASP A 94 -2.14 -8.65 4.82
C ASP A 94 -0.73 -9.07 5.25
N TYR A 95 -0.32 -8.64 6.44
CA TYR A 95 0.95 -8.98 7.07
C TYR A 95 2.19 -8.57 6.25
N ALA A 96 2.11 -7.48 5.47
CA ALA A 96 3.26 -6.93 4.79
C ALA A 96 4.26 -6.32 5.79
N ASP A 97 5.57 -6.53 5.55
CA ASP A 97 6.60 -5.79 6.28
C ASP A 97 6.60 -4.33 5.83
N LEU A 98 6.41 -4.09 4.53
CA LEU A 98 6.22 -2.77 3.95
C LEU A 98 5.05 -2.78 2.96
N LEU A 99 4.04 -1.94 3.20
CA LEU A 99 2.92 -1.74 2.29
C LEU A 99 3.07 -0.41 1.54
N ILE A 100 3.05 -0.46 0.22
CA ILE A 100 3.10 0.74 -0.63
C ILE A 100 1.68 1.26 -0.83
N CYS A 101 1.41 2.47 -0.35
CA CYS A 101 0.12 3.14 -0.49
C CYS A 101 0.18 4.20 -1.59
N GLY A 102 -0.32 3.87 -2.78
CA GLY A 102 -0.47 4.79 -3.91
C GLY A 102 -1.81 5.54 -3.94
N GLY A 103 -2.70 5.27 -2.98
CA GLY A 103 -4.01 5.90 -2.83
C GLY A 103 -4.91 5.12 -1.89
N THR A 104 -5.88 5.81 -1.28
CA THR A 104 -6.85 5.20 -0.37
C THR A 104 -8.24 5.21 -0.99
N HIS A 105 -8.99 4.10 -0.86
CA HIS A 105 -10.33 4.03 -1.44
C HIS A 105 -11.32 4.97 -0.72
N LEU A 106 -11.20 5.10 0.59
CA LEU A 106 -12.04 6.01 1.37
C LEU A 106 -11.71 7.47 1.09
N GLY A 107 -10.42 7.82 0.89
CA GLY A 107 -9.99 9.14 0.44
C GLY A 107 -10.57 9.48 -0.93
N TYR A 108 -10.51 8.55 -1.89
CA TYR A 108 -11.13 8.72 -3.20
C TYR A 108 -12.64 9.03 -3.09
N LEU A 109 -13.40 8.24 -2.32
CA LEU A 109 -14.83 8.48 -2.13
C LEU A 109 -15.09 9.84 -1.47
N HIS A 110 -14.28 10.24 -0.51
CA HIS A 110 -14.39 11.53 0.17
C HIS A 110 -14.15 12.69 -0.81
N HIS A 111 -13.08 12.64 -1.61
CA HIS A 111 -12.77 13.68 -2.60
C HIS A 111 -13.82 13.76 -3.72
N MET A 112 -14.42 12.63 -4.08
CA MET A 112 -15.48 12.58 -5.09
C MET A 112 -16.89 12.85 -4.53
N ALA A 113 -17.01 13.15 -3.23
CA ALA A 113 -18.29 13.34 -2.53
C ALA A 113 -19.28 12.17 -2.75
N GLN A 114 -18.76 10.93 -2.89
CA GLN A 114 -19.57 9.74 -3.16
C GLN A 114 -19.87 8.97 -1.88
N LYS A 115 -21.13 8.54 -1.75
CA LYS A 115 -21.51 7.63 -0.67
C LYS A 115 -21.06 6.20 -0.99
N PRO A 116 -20.44 5.49 -0.03
CA PRO A 116 -19.94 4.13 -0.25
C PRO A 116 -21.10 3.14 -0.49
N ASN A 117 -21.06 2.42 -1.60
CA ASN A 117 -21.94 1.29 -1.89
C ASN A 117 -21.46 0.00 -1.17
N LEU A 118 -22.15 -1.13 -1.37
CA LEU A 118 -21.78 -2.40 -0.70
C LEU A 118 -20.37 -2.90 -1.08
N LEU A 119 -19.96 -2.72 -2.35
CA LEU A 119 -18.64 -3.12 -2.81
C LEU A 119 -17.55 -2.20 -2.24
N ASP A 120 -17.84 -0.89 -2.13
CA ASP A 120 -16.94 0.06 -1.49
C ASP A 120 -16.72 -0.26 0.00
N ARG A 121 -17.81 -0.60 0.72
CA ARG A 121 -17.71 -1.02 2.13
C ARG A 121 -16.81 -2.24 2.29
N LEU A 122 -16.90 -3.18 1.36
CA LEU A 122 -16.07 -4.36 1.34
C LEU A 122 -14.61 -4.01 1.03
N ALA A 123 -14.34 -3.11 0.07
CA ALA A 123 -13.01 -2.61 -0.26
C ALA A 123 -12.39 -1.84 0.93
N ILE A 124 -13.18 -0.97 1.59
CA ILE A 124 -12.75 -0.22 2.78
C ILE A 124 -12.37 -1.19 3.91
N ARG A 125 -13.21 -2.21 4.18
CA ARG A 125 -12.91 -3.22 5.20
C ARG A 125 -11.60 -3.95 4.93
N ARG A 126 -11.35 -4.32 3.66
CA ARG A 126 -10.08 -4.94 3.24
C ARG A 126 -8.91 -3.99 3.45
N ASN A 127 -9.03 -2.73 3.00
CA ASN A 127 -7.98 -1.74 3.19
C ASN A 127 -7.63 -1.55 4.67
N ARG A 128 -8.66 -1.51 5.55
CA ARG A 128 -8.45 -1.46 7.00
C ARG A 128 -7.66 -2.66 7.51
N SER A 129 -7.97 -3.87 7.06
CA SER A 129 -7.21 -5.08 7.41
C SER A 129 -5.74 -4.96 6.97
N ASN A 130 -5.50 -4.59 5.71
CA ASN A 130 -4.15 -4.46 5.17
C ASN A 130 -3.34 -3.40 5.93
N TYR A 131 -3.92 -2.21 6.22
CA TYR A 131 -3.22 -1.16 6.96
C TYR A 131 -3.01 -1.53 8.44
N ALA A 132 -3.96 -2.25 9.04
CA ALA A 132 -3.83 -2.71 10.43
C ALA A 132 -2.72 -3.75 10.60
N THR A 133 -2.56 -4.66 9.63
CA THR A 133 -1.62 -5.79 9.71
C THR A 133 -0.23 -5.48 9.14
N ALA A 134 -0.07 -4.43 8.31
CA ALA A 134 1.22 -4.03 7.78
C ALA A 134 2.13 -3.49 8.91
N LYS A 135 3.42 -3.84 8.91
CA LYS A 135 4.38 -3.33 9.90
C LYS A 135 4.71 -1.86 9.64
N SER A 136 4.93 -1.49 8.39
CA SER A 136 5.20 -0.14 7.94
C SER A 136 4.43 0.16 6.66
N ILE A 137 4.07 1.43 6.45
CA ILE A 137 3.35 1.88 5.25
C ILE A 137 4.12 3.01 4.62
N MET A 138 4.39 2.90 3.33
CA MET A 138 4.96 3.98 2.53
C MET A 138 3.84 4.72 1.82
N ALA A 139 3.60 5.97 2.18
CA ALA A 139 2.66 6.86 1.52
C ALA A 139 3.37 7.70 0.46
N HIS A 140 2.78 7.83 -0.73
CA HIS A 140 3.40 8.58 -1.82
C HIS A 140 3.28 10.12 -1.66
N SER A 141 2.49 10.60 -0.69
CA SER A 141 2.33 12.04 -0.41
C SER A 141 1.87 12.27 1.03
N HIS A 142 2.05 13.51 1.51
CA HIS A 142 1.50 13.94 2.81
C HIS A 142 -0.03 13.87 2.84
N MET A 143 -0.71 14.11 1.72
CA MET A 143 -2.16 13.94 1.62
C MET A 143 -2.55 12.49 1.94
N MET A 144 -1.88 11.50 1.36
CA MET A 144 -2.13 10.07 1.66
C MET A 144 -1.80 9.72 3.11
N GLN A 145 -0.75 10.31 3.69
CA GLN A 145 -0.45 10.16 5.11
C GLN A 145 -1.61 10.67 5.96
N HIS A 146 -2.15 11.85 5.68
CA HIS A 146 -3.30 12.41 6.39
C HIS A 146 -4.55 11.52 6.24
N GLU A 147 -4.81 10.97 5.06
CA GLU A 147 -5.91 10.02 4.84
C GLU A 147 -5.74 8.72 5.65
N LEU A 148 -4.52 8.16 5.66
CA LEU A 148 -4.22 6.97 6.44
C LEU A 148 -4.44 7.19 7.94
N VAL A 149 -4.00 8.31 8.47
CA VAL A 149 -4.21 8.68 9.88
C VAL A 149 -5.68 9.01 10.15
N GLY A 150 -6.26 9.95 9.40
CA GLY A 150 -7.59 10.51 9.68
C GLY A 150 -8.75 9.56 9.32
N LEU A 151 -8.66 8.81 8.22
CA LEU A 151 -9.76 7.98 7.73
C LEU A 151 -9.63 6.50 8.12
N TYR A 152 -8.41 6.03 8.34
CA TYR A 152 -8.14 4.62 8.65
C TYR A 152 -7.59 4.39 10.05
N GLY A 153 -7.19 5.45 10.77
CA GLY A 153 -6.67 5.37 12.14
C GLY A 153 -5.29 4.70 12.21
N VAL A 154 -4.49 4.81 11.15
CA VAL A 154 -3.12 4.26 11.15
C VAL A 154 -2.22 5.16 12.00
N PRO A 155 -1.44 4.60 12.95
CA PRO A 155 -0.50 5.37 13.75
C PRO A 155 0.56 6.06 12.87
N PRO A 156 0.82 7.38 13.06
CA PRO A 156 1.74 8.15 12.23
C PRO A 156 3.16 7.57 12.18
N GLU A 157 3.63 6.97 13.27
CA GLU A 157 4.95 6.35 13.39
C GLU A 157 5.15 5.14 12.48
N ARG A 158 4.06 4.54 11.98
CA ARG A 158 4.09 3.45 11.00
C ARG A 158 4.07 3.93 9.56
N ILE A 159 3.92 5.25 9.34
CA ILE A 159 3.78 5.81 8.01
C ILE A 159 5.02 6.61 7.66
N GLN A 160 5.61 6.29 6.53
CA GLN A 160 6.70 7.05 5.94
C GLN A 160 6.24 7.67 4.63
N VAL A 161 6.53 8.96 4.44
CA VAL A 161 6.20 9.64 3.19
C VAL A 161 7.40 9.59 2.26
N ALA A 162 7.23 8.93 1.13
CA ALA A 162 8.22 8.92 0.06
C ALA A 162 7.50 9.01 -1.28
N PRO A 163 7.77 10.05 -2.08
CA PRO A 163 7.19 10.17 -3.41
C PRO A 163 7.61 8.97 -4.27
N PRO A 164 6.79 8.57 -5.26
CA PRO A 164 7.16 7.51 -6.18
C PRO A 164 8.47 7.88 -6.89
N PRO A 165 9.35 6.90 -7.17
CA PRO A 165 10.62 7.17 -7.80
C PRO A 165 10.39 7.78 -9.19
N GLN A 166 11.00 8.95 -9.41
CA GLN A 166 11.03 9.58 -10.73
C GLN A 166 12.09 8.86 -11.58
N ILE A 167 11.73 8.41 -12.77
CA ILE A 167 12.50 7.51 -13.66
C ILE A 167 13.98 7.94 -13.88
N ARG A 168 14.32 9.22 -13.66
CA ARG A 168 15.67 9.74 -13.97
C ARG A 168 16.74 9.52 -12.89
N ASN A 169 16.37 9.38 -11.59
CA ASN A 169 17.34 9.27 -10.49
C ASN A 169 16.80 8.50 -9.26
N ALA A 170 16.06 7.42 -9.47
CA ALA A 170 15.49 6.67 -8.35
C ALA A 170 16.58 6.01 -7.50
N SER A 171 16.97 6.68 -6.43
CA SER A 171 17.76 6.09 -5.38
C SER A 171 16.85 5.32 -4.43
N PHE A 172 16.83 4.00 -4.55
CA PHE A 172 16.15 3.10 -3.59
C PHE A 172 16.94 2.90 -2.29
N HIS A 173 17.97 3.74 -2.03
CA HIS A 173 18.81 3.67 -0.81
C HIS A 173 18.02 3.66 0.51
N ASN A 174 16.79 4.13 0.49
CA ASN A 174 15.95 4.14 1.70
C ASN A 174 15.14 2.86 1.90
N LEU A 175 14.98 2.00 0.90
CA LEU A 175 14.14 0.79 1.02
C LEU A 175 14.75 -0.20 2.02
N GLU A 176 16.05 -0.40 1.97
CA GLU A 176 16.78 -1.28 2.90
C GLU A 176 16.67 -0.77 4.34
N LYS A 177 16.87 0.54 4.55
CA LYS A 177 16.67 1.17 5.87
C LYS A 177 15.24 1.00 6.37
N LEU A 178 14.24 1.14 5.49
CA LEU A 178 12.83 0.95 5.79
C LEU A 178 12.51 -0.48 6.22
N LEU A 179 13.06 -1.46 5.53
CA LEU A 179 12.87 -2.88 5.82
C LEU A 179 13.62 -3.32 7.08
N LEU A 180 14.76 -2.69 7.39
CA LEU A 180 15.56 -2.98 8.59
C LEU A 180 15.03 -2.27 9.83
N CYS A 181 14.47 -1.06 9.69
CA CYS A 181 13.90 -0.27 10.79
C CYS A 181 12.44 -0.63 11.13
N ALA A 182 11.81 -1.56 10.42
CA ALA A 182 10.50 -2.07 10.83
C ALA A 182 10.65 -2.72 12.23
N PRO A 183 10.00 -2.19 13.28
CA PRO A 183 10.16 -2.72 14.61
C PRO A 183 9.83 -4.20 14.63
N ASN A 184 10.65 -5.00 15.32
CA ASN A 184 10.41 -6.42 15.58
C ASN A 184 9.21 -6.57 16.56
N THR A 185 8.07 -6.09 16.15
CA THR A 185 6.84 -6.26 16.92
C THR A 185 6.43 -7.70 16.76
N VAL A 186 6.66 -8.49 17.79
CA VAL A 186 6.07 -9.83 17.95
C VAL A 186 4.58 -9.65 17.76
N LEU A 187 4.05 -10.17 16.68
CA LEU A 187 2.60 -10.17 16.43
C LEU A 187 1.94 -10.93 17.58
N PRO A 188 0.98 -10.33 18.29
CA PRO A 188 0.14 -11.13 19.16
C PRO A 188 -0.54 -12.19 18.28
N THR A 189 -0.50 -13.43 18.72
CA THR A 189 -1.20 -14.56 18.11
C THR A 189 -2.68 -14.23 18.06
N MET A 190 -3.14 -13.59 17.01
CA MET A 190 -4.56 -13.38 16.78
C MET A 190 -5.19 -14.72 16.45
N LYS A 191 -6.02 -15.22 17.37
CA LYS A 191 -6.97 -16.31 17.12
C LYS A 191 -7.77 -15.99 15.85
N PRO A 192 -8.10 -16.98 15.01
CA PRO A 192 -8.91 -16.76 13.81
C PRO A 192 -10.22 -16.08 14.23
N PHE A 193 -10.55 -14.98 13.58
CA PHE A 193 -11.75 -14.19 13.83
C PHE A 193 -12.97 -15.08 13.54
N SER A 194 -13.53 -15.66 14.58
CA SER A 194 -14.84 -16.32 14.52
C SER A 194 -15.89 -15.25 14.22
N TYR A 195 -16.70 -15.51 13.21
CA TYR A 195 -17.84 -14.70 12.85
C TYR A 195 -18.79 -14.56 14.04
N PHE A 196 -18.71 -13.46 14.77
CA PHE A 196 -19.74 -13.09 15.71
C PHE A 196 -20.90 -12.46 14.93
N HIS A 197 -21.96 -13.23 14.75
CA HIS A 197 -23.29 -12.71 14.47
C HIS A 197 -23.71 -11.88 15.69
N ARG A 198 -23.69 -10.54 15.56
CA ARG A 198 -24.47 -9.67 16.45
C ARG A 198 -25.74 -9.27 15.74
N PRO A 199 -26.93 -9.46 16.35
CA PRO A 199 -28.17 -8.97 15.80
C PRO A 199 -28.17 -7.44 15.79
N ALA A 200 -28.81 -6.88 14.74
CA ALA A 200 -28.96 -5.45 14.52
C ALA A 200 -29.77 -4.82 15.67
N THR A 201 -29.12 -4.10 16.56
CA THR A 201 -29.78 -3.14 17.44
C THR A 201 -29.62 -1.75 16.85
N ARG A 202 -30.80 -1.10 16.72
CA ARG A 202 -31.13 0.28 16.32
C ARG A 202 -29.93 1.24 16.23
N ALA A 203 -29.74 1.76 15.01
CA ALA A 203 -28.85 2.87 14.70
C ALA A 203 -29.25 4.11 15.52
N LYS A 204 -28.38 4.57 16.42
CA LYS A 204 -28.40 5.93 16.91
C LYS A 204 -27.75 6.81 15.86
N ALA A 205 -28.49 7.85 15.45
CA ALA A 205 -28.07 8.89 14.54
C ALA A 205 -26.78 9.56 15.08
N TRP A 206 -25.72 9.52 14.30
CA TRP A 206 -24.54 10.32 14.54
C TRP A 206 -24.77 11.69 13.91
N ASN A 207 -25.15 12.66 14.75
CA ASN A 207 -25.07 14.08 14.40
C ASN A 207 -23.58 14.45 14.33
N CYS A 208 -23.04 14.51 13.13
CA CYS A 208 -21.77 15.18 12.88
C CYS A 208 -22.05 16.66 12.68
N SER A 209 -21.98 17.46 13.74
CA SER A 209 -21.79 18.90 13.63
C SER A 209 -20.34 19.16 13.21
N PRO A 210 -20.09 20.01 12.18
CA PRO A 210 -18.75 20.39 11.82
C PRO A 210 -18.29 21.56 12.70
N THR A 211 -17.65 21.32 13.81
CA THR A 211 -16.86 22.34 14.48
C THR A 211 -15.38 22.19 14.06
N PHE A 212 -15.07 22.73 12.90
CA PHE A 212 -13.70 23.10 12.53
C PHE A 212 -13.38 24.46 13.10
N SER A 213 -13.01 24.52 14.38
CA SER A 213 -12.36 25.67 14.98
C SER A 213 -11.24 25.13 15.85
N ASN A 214 -10.03 25.27 15.35
CA ASN A 214 -8.71 25.25 15.96
C ASN A 214 -7.70 24.41 15.17
N ILE A 215 -7.34 24.94 13.98
CA ILE A 215 -6.06 24.61 13.35
C ILE A 215 -5.14 25.80 13.69
N PRO A 216 -4.02 25.62 14.40
CA PRO A 216 -3.06 26.69 14.59
C PRO A 216 -2.49 27.10 13.23
N ALA A 217 -2.51 28.41 12.95
CA ALA A 217 -1.98 29.01 11.73
C ALA A 217 -0.50 28.69 11.56
N CYS A 218 -0.15 28.21 10.37
CA CYS A 218 1.23 28.07 9.94
C CYS A 218 1.86 29.45 9.83
N PRO A 219 3.09 29.69 10.33
CA PRO A 219 3.75 30.99 10.21
C PRO A 219 4.01 31.33 8.74
N SER A 220 3.62 32.53 8.36
CA SER A 220 3.76 33.15 7.05
C SER A 220 5.22 33.16 6.58
N SER A 221 5.52 32.40 5.52
CA SER A 221 6.73 32.63 4.74
C SER A 221 6.48 33.71 3.69
N SER A 222 7.36 34.70 3.69
CA SER A 222 7.39 35.89 2.84
C SER A 222 7.35 35.54 1.34
N PRO A 223 6.75 36.37 0.47
CA PRO A 223 6.70 36.11 -0.95
C PRO A 223 8.08 36.34 -1.60
N LEU A 224 8.55 35.38 -2.36
CA LEU A 224 9.73 35.50 -3.22
C LEU A 224 9.40 36.40 -4.43
N PRO A 225 10.36 37.19 -4.95
CA PRO A 225 10.12 38.14 -6.03
C PRO A 225 9.91 37.43 -7.37
N VAL A 226 8.87 37.90 -8.10
CA VAL A 226 8.53 37.44 -9.46
C VAL A 226 9.54 38.04 -10.45
N HIS A 227 10.42 37.19 -11.00
CA HIS A 227 11.21 37.54 -12.17
C HIS A 227 10.36 37.44 -13.43
N ARG A 228 10.01 38.59 -14.04
CA ARG A 228 9.45 38.65 -15.39
C ARG A 228 10.54 38.34 -16.43
N PHE A 229 10.32 37.34 -17.28
CA PHE A 229 11.11 37.16 -18.50
C PHE A 229 10.49 37.96 -19.64
N PRO A 230 11.30 38.68 -20.45
CA PRO A 230 10.80 39.37 -21.62
C PRO A 230 10.53 38.39 -22.79
N VAL A 231 9.40 38.60 -23.43
CA VAL A 231 9.01 38.00 -24.72
C VAL A 231 9.88 38.56 -25.82
N ARG A 232 10.53 37.69 -26.56
CA ARG A 232 10.90 37.89 -27.98
C ARG A 232 10.65 36.61 -28.72
#